data_ca63eb70d01271c5044b4a418c7d0a99
#
_entry.id   ca63eb70d01271c5044b4a418c7d0a99
#
_cell.length_a   1.000
_cell.length_b   1.000
_cell.length_c   1.000
_cell.angle_alpha   90.00
_cell.angle_beta   90.00
_cell.angle_gamma   90.00
#
_symmetry.space_group_name_H-M   'P 1'
#
loop_
_entity.id
_entity.type
_entity.pdbx_description
1 polymer ?
#
loop_
_entity_poly.entity_id
_entity_poly.type
_entity_poly.pdbx_seq_one_letter_code
_entity_poly.pdbx_strand_id
1 'polypeptide(L)'
;RIYPIKFYKNTKFFTNGFEFEIEILVRSAWKDIKIIPTPVKVYYPSPEKRVTHFRPFRDFARISLLNTVLVLITFLLVLPLKAFKYITQNKFTKIVREQITLHNETPHKVSMAIGFGIFMGIAPIWGFQMIVAAFLAHIFRLNKIIVLIFSNISLPPVIPFIIYFSYQFGGLFFDNPQEFDIDTIYYLKQQIVDGEFYNTLKEFGYSIIQYILGSLLLGLSLGILSFLISWSLIKVTSALKEN
;
A
#
# COMPACT_ATOMS: atom_id res chain seq x y z
N ARG A 1 5.22 10.65 -31.23
CA ARG A 1 5.99 10.34 -30.02
C ARG A 1 7.32 9.69 -30.38
N ILE A 2 8.37 9.92 -29.62
CA ILE A 2 9.72 9.36 -29.84
C ILE A 2 10.02 8.41 -28.68
N TYR A 3 10.43 7.18 -28.99
CA TYR A 3 10.72 6.16 -27.99
C TYR A 3 12.16 5.66 -28.12
N PRO A 4 12.91 5.51 -27.04
CA PRO A 4 14.28 4.97 -27.05
C PRO A 4 14.24 3.45 -27.21
N ILE A 5 14.40 2.94 -28.41
CA ILE A 5 14.31 1.52 -28.79
C ILE A 5 15.18 0.62 -27.91
N LYS A 6 16.35 1.10 -27.48
CA LYS A 6 17.28 0.37 -26.62
C LYS A 6 16.61 -0.20 -25.37
N PHE A 7 15.65 0.52 -24.76
CA PHE A 7 14.97 0.10 -23.52
C PHE A 7 13.84 -0.91 -23.77
N TYR A 8 13.38 -1.05 -25.01
CA TYR A 8 12.23 -1.88 -25.35
C TYR A 8 12.57 -3.11 -26.19
N LYS A 9 13.82 -3.25 -26.66
CA LYS A 9 14.26 -4.34 -27.55
C LYS A 9 13.84 -5.73 -27.10
N ASN A 10 13.82 -5.99 -25.76
CA ASN A 10 13.43 -7.26 -25.17
C ASN A 10 12.11 -7.18 -24.36
N THR A 11 11.29 -6.16 -24.60
CA THR A 11 10.04 -5.98 -23.86
C THR A 11 8.89 -6.50 -24.71
N LYS A 12 8.19 -7.53 -24.23
CA LYS A 12 6.95 -7.99 -24.85
C LYS A 12 5.81 -7.10 -24.37
N PHE A 13 5.09 -6.48 -25.30
CA PHE A 13 3.89 -5.70 -25.03
C PHE A 13 2.65 -6.59 -25.11
N PHE A 14 1.64 -6.29 -24.31
CA PHE A 14 0.37 -7.03 -24.28
C PHE A 14 -0.59 -6.58 -25.38
N THR A 15 -0.41 -5.33 -25.88
CA THR A 15 -1.37 -4.65 -26.71
C THR A 15 -0.76 -4.14 -28.02
N ASN A 16 -1.62 -4.08 -29.08
CA ASN A 16 -1.22 -3.65 -30.43
C ASN A 16 -2.12 -2.53 -30.97
N GLY A 17 -3.13 -2.07 -30.19
CA GLY A 17 -4.11 -1.06 -30.59
C GLY A 17 -3.86 0.31 -29.97
N PHE A 18 -4.93 1.08 -29.76
CA PHE A 18 -4.87 2.40 -29.11
C PHE A 18 -4.35 2.33 -27.68
N GLU A 19 -4.60 1.23 -27.00
CA GLU A 19 -4.14 0.94 -25.66
C GLU A 19 -2.61 0.83 -25.54
N PHE A 20 -1.89 0.51 -26.62
CA PHE A 20 -0.43 0.42 -26.65
C PHE A 20 0.26 1.70 -26.18
N GLU A 21 -0.31 2.86 -26.51
CA GLU A 21 0.26 4.14 -26.09
C GLU A 21 0.27 4.30 -24.57
N ILE A 22 -0.73 3.77 -23.89
CA ILE A 22 -0.83 3.80 -22.42
C ILE A 22 0.15 2.79 -21.84
N GLU A 23 0.18 1.58 -22.38
CA GLU A 23 1.07 0.53 -21.91
C GLU A 23 2.54 0.95 -21.97
N ILE A 24 2.98 1.54 -23.08
CA ILE A 24 4.40 1.96 -23.22
C ILE A 24 4.76 3.08 -22.26
N LEU A 25 3.84 4.03 -21.97
CA LEU A 25 4.08 5.10 -21.00
C LEU A 25 4.21 4.56 -19.58
N VAL A 26 3.30 3.66 -19.15
CA VAL A 26 3.35 3.04 -17.81
C VAL A 26 4.61 2.19 -17.65
N ARG A 27 4.96 1.39 -18.66
CA ARG A 27 6.19 0.57 -18.63
C ARG A 27 7.46 1.42 -18.66
N SER A 28 7.42 2.60 -19.28
CA SER A 28 8.52 3.58 -19.22
C SER A 28 8.70 4.08 -17.79
N ALA A 29 7.59 4.43 -17.12
CA ALA A 29 7.61 4.87 -15.73
C ALA A 29 8.09 3.76 -14.78
N TRP A 30 7.76 2.50 -15.04
CA TRP A 30 8.26 1.37 -14.25
C TRP A 30 9.79 1.21 -14.37
N LYS A 31 10.35 1.53 -15.55
CA LYS A 31 11.80 1.48 -15.83
C LYS A 31 12.54 2.79 -15.47
N ASP A 32 11.87 3.73 -14.82
CA ASP A 32 12.40 5.05 -14.44
C ASP A 32 12.91 5.88 -15.64
N ILE A 33 12.33 5.64 -16.84
CA ILE A 33 12.65 6.39 -18.05
C ILE A 33 11.98 7.76 -17.94
N LYS A 34 12.76 8.83 -18.08
CA LYS A 34 12.25 10.20 -18.01
C LYS A 34 11.33 10.50 -19.20
N ILE A 35 10.08 10.85 -18.93
CA ILE A 35 9.09 11.27 -19.93
C ILE A 35 9.12 12.79 -19.99
N ILE A 36 9.37 13.34 -21.19
CA ILE A 36 9.47 14.79 -21.42
C ILE A 36 8.29 15.19 -22.31
N PRO A 37 7.34 15.99 -21.81
CA PRO A 37 6.28 16.55 -22.64
C PRO A 37 6.87 17.60 -23.58
N THR A 38 6.56 17.50 -24.87
CA THR A 38 7.01 18.46 -25.87
C THR A 38 5.79 19.05 -26.58
N PRO A 39 5.63 20.37 -26.64
CA PRO A 39 4.53 21.01 -27.33
C PRO A 39 4.64 20.77 -28.84
N VAL A 40 3.57 20.31 -29.44
CA VAL A 40 3.48 20.10 -30.88
C VAL A 40 2.20 20.76 -31.41
N LYS A 41 2.28 21.34 -32.61
CA LYS A 41 1.09 21.85 -33.28
C LYS A 41 0.33 20.67 -33.89
N VAL A 42 -0.93 20.51 -33.50
CA VAL A 42 -1.81 19.47 -34.02
C VAL A 42 -2.85 20.12 -34.91
N TYR A 43 -2.95 19.67 -36.17
CA TYR A 43 -4.00 20.08 -37.07
C TYR A 43 -5.20 19.16 -36.93
N TYR A 44 -6.35 19.74 -36.59
CA TYR A 44 -7.62 19.02 -36.53
C TYR A 44 -8.44 19.39 -37.78
N PRO A 45 -8.70 18.44 -38.71
CA PRO A 45 -9.59 18.70 -39.82
C PRO A 45 -11.02 18.95 -39.34
N SER A 46 -11.83 19.62 -40.15
CA SER A 46 -13.25 19.85 -39.85
C SER A 46 -13.99 18.53 -39.59
N PRO A 47 -15.06 18.54 -38.77
CA PRO A 47 -15.81 17.32 -38.42
C PRO A 47 -16.22 16.46 -39.61
N GLU A 48 -16.55 17.09 -40.73
CA GLU A 48 -16.95 16.44 -41.97
C GLU A 48 -15.82 15.66 -42.67
N LYS A 49 -14.57 16.06 -42.47
CA LYS A 49 -13.36 15.44 -43.04
C LYS A 49 -12.60 14.56 -42.05
N ARG A 50 -13.09 14.44 -40.84
CA ARG A 50 -12.41 13.70 -39.78
C ARG A 50 -12.74 12.21 -39.85
N VAL A 51 -11.81 11.39 -40.27
CA VAL A 51 -11.92 9.93 -40.24
C VAL A 51 -11.33 9.45 -38.89
N THR A 52 -12.13 8.74 -38.09
CA THR A 52 -11.65 8.09 -36.89
C THR A 52 -11.87 6.59 -36.98
N HIS A 53 -10.85 5.84 -36.64
CA HIS A 53 -10.92 4.37 -36.50
C HIS A 53 -11.20 3.93 -35.05
N PHE A 54 -11.37 4.88 -34.11
CA PHE A 54 -11.68 4.61 -32.72
C PHE A 54 -13.13 4.15 -32.55
N ARG A 55 -13.32 2.99 -31.94
CA ARG A 55 -14.63 2.38 -31.64
C ARG A 55 -14.94 2.60 -30.16
N PRO A 56 -15.85 3.55 -29.80
CA PRO A 56 -15.97 4.06 -28.42
C PRO A 56 -16.12 2.96 -27.37
N PHE A 57 -17.06 2.06 -27.53
CA PHE A 57 -17.31 1.01 -26.52
C PHE A 57 -16.21 -0.05 -26.47
N ARG A 58 -15.77 -0.54 -27.60
CA ARG A 58 -14.80 -1.65 -27.70
C ARG A 58 -13.40 -1.21 -27.28
N ASP A 59 -12.95 -0.07 -27.77
CA ASP A 59 -11.61 0.43 -27.49
C ASP A 59 -11.54 0.98 -26.06
N PHE A 60 -12.63 1.61 -25.57
CA PHE A 60 -12.72 2.02 -24.16
C PHE A 60 -12.68 0.82 -23.21
N ALA A 61 -13.41 -0.26 -23.49
CA ALA A 61 -13.37 -1.47 -22.67
C ALA A 61 -11.96 -2.09 -22.61
N ARG A 62 -11.26 -2.13 -23.76
CA ARG A 62 -9.87 -2.63 -23.81
C ARG A 62 -8.92 -1.74 -23.02
N ILE A 63 -9.03 -0.41 -23.15
CA ILE A 63 -8.23 0.55 -22.38
C ILE A 63 -8.49 0.39 -20.88
N SER A 64 -9.76 0.27 -20.48
CA SER A 64 -10.14 0.10 -19.08
C SER A 64 -9.60 -1.20 -18.49
N LEU A 65 -9.72 -2.31 -19.23
CA LEU A 65 -9.16 -3.60 -18.81
C LEU A 65 -7.63 -3.53 -18.68
N LEU A 66 -6.95 -2.95 -19.66
CA LEU A 66 -5.50 -2.76 -19.62
C LEU A 66 -5.10 -1.91 -18.40
N ASN A 67 -5.78 -0.79 -18.16
CA ASN A 67 -5.50 0.08 -17.02
C ASN A 67 -5.65 -0.67 -15.71
N THR A 68 -6.71 -1.47 -15.55
CA THR A 68 -6.92 -2.30 -14.37
C THR A 68 -5.75 -3.26 -14.17
N VAL A 69 -5.33 -3.96 -15.22
CA VAL A 69 -4.19 -4.90 -15.16
C VAL A 69 -2.88 -4.16 -14.83
N LEU A 70 -2.60 -3.03 -15.48
CA LEU A 70 -1.39 -2.25 -15.22
C LEU A 70 -1.37 -1.69 -13.79
N VAL A 71 -2.52 -1.23 -13.28
CA VAL A 71 -2.65 -0.78 -11.89
C VAL A 71 -2.38 -1.93 -10.92
N LEU A 72 -3.00 -3.09 -11.13
CA LEU A 72 -2.75 -4.28 -10.31
C LEU A 72 -1.26 -4.69 -10.33
N ILE A 73 -0.63 -4.75 -11.49
CA ILE A 73 0.80 -5.04 -11.61
C ILE A 73 1.63 -3.98 -10.88
N THR A 74 1.27 -2.70 -10.99
CA THR A 74 1.98 -1.63 -10.31
C THR A 74 1.91 -1.80 -8.80
N PHE A 75 0.71 -2.00 -8.24
CA PHE A 75 0.52 -2.13 -6.79
C PHE A 75 1.04 -3.44 -6.22
N LEU A 76 0.83 -4.58 -6.92
CA LEU A 76 1.18 -5.89 -6.40
C LEU A 76 2.65 -6.27 -6.62
N LEU A 77 3.28 -5.78 -7.68
CA LEU A 77 4.64 -6.18 -8.05
C LEU A 77 5.62 -5.00 -8.07
N VAL A 78 5.32 -3.94 -8.84
CA VAL A 78 6.33 -2.90 -9.11
C VAL A 78 6.63 -2.06 -7.87
N LEU A 79 5.60 -1.58 -7.16
CA LEU A 79 5.78 -0.78 -5.95
C LEU A 79 6.45 -1.56 -4.82
N PRO A 80 6.02 -2.80 -4.48
CA PRO A 80 6.70 -3.59 -3.45
C PRO A 80 8.15 -3.89 -3.79
N LEU A 81 8.44 -4.26 -5.05
CA LEU A 81 9.81 -4.52 -5.49
C LEU A 81 10.69 -3.26 -5.43
N LYS A 82 10.17 -2.10 -5.86
CA LYS A 82 10.87 -0.82 -5.74
C LYS A 82 11.08 -0.44 -4.27
N ALA A 83 10.07 -0.60 -3.42
CA ALA A 83 10.17 -0.35 -1.99
C ALA A 83 11.21 -1.27 -1.33
N PHE A 84 11.18 -2.58 -1.62
CA PHE A 84 12.17 -3.52 -1.13
C PHE A 84 13.59 -3.18 -1.59
N LYS A 85 13.77 -2.86 -2.87
CA LYS A 85 15.06 -2.41 -3.41
C LYS A 85 15.54 -1.12 -2.75
N TYR A 86 14.64 -0.18 -2.48
CA TYR A 86 14.96 1.06 -1.78
C TYR A 86 15.43 0.82 -0.34
N ILE A 87 14.76 -0.10 0.38
CA ILE A 87 15.12 -0.50 1.75
C ILE A 87 16.48 -1.22 1.76
N THR A 88 16.73 -2.16 0.84
CA THR A 88 17.97 -2.95 0.80
C THR A 88 19.18 -2.15 0.34
N GLN A 89 19.01 -1.03 -0.37
CA GLN A 89 20.11 -0.16 -0.82
C GLN A 89 20.64 0.82 0.25
N ASN A 90 20.46 0.53 1.53
CA ASN A 90 20.88 1.38 2.67
C ASN A 90 20.32 2.83 2.69
N LYS A 91 19.41 3.16 1.78
CA LYS A 91 18.77 4.49 1.76
C LYS A 91 17.82 4.68 2.94
N PHE A 92 17.20 3.59 3.39
CA PHE A 92 16.31 3.61 4.56
C PHE A 92 17.06 3.94 5.85
N THR A 93 18.17 3.24 6.10
CA THR A 93 19.03 3.53 7.26
C THR A 93 19.63 4.94 7.19
N LYS A 94 19.92 5.46 5.97
CA LYS A 94 20.36 6.82 5.77
C LYS A 94 19.28 7.84 6.13
N ILE A 95 18.04 7.63 5.66
CA ILE A 95 16.91 8.52 5.98
C ILE A 95 16.64 8.53 7.50
N VAL A 96 16.59 7.36 8.13
CA VAL A 96 16.40 7.26 9.58
C VAL A 96 17.54 7.95 10.32
N ARG A 97 18.78 7.73 9.88
CA ARG A 97 19.97 8.38 10.47
C ARG A 97 19.93 9.89 10.31
N GLU A 98 19.59 10.41 9.13
CA GLU A 98 19.45 11.84 8.87
C GLU A 98 18.36 12.47 9.76
N GLN A 99 17.21 11.80 9.94
CA GLN A 99 16.15 12.28 10.83
C GLN A 99 16.60 12.32 12.30
N ILE A 100 17.38 11.33 12.75
CA ILE A 100 17.97 11.33 14.11
C ILE A 100 18.94 12.49 14.27
N THR A 101 19.84 12.69 13.29
CA THR A 101 20.90 13.68 13.36
C THR A 101 20.39 15.12 13.21
N LEU A 102 19.47 15.35 12.26
CA LEU A 102 18.94 16.69 11.98
C LEU A 102 18.03 17.24 13.08
N HIS A 103 17.34 16.38 13.82
CA HIS A 103 16.36 16.80 14.83
C HIS A 103 16.84 16.59 16.27
N ASN A 104 18.10 16.17 16.50
CA ASN A 104 18.63 15.83 17.83
C ASN A 104 17.68 14.94 18.63
N GLU A 105 17.01 14.01 17.95
CA GLU A 105 16.03 13.12 18.56
C GLU A 105 16.71 12.07 19.44
N THR A 106 16.18 11.87 20.63
CA THR A 106 16.69 10.79 21.49
C THR A 106 16.37 9.42 20.91
N PRO A 107 17.22 8.39 21.14
CA PRO A 107 16.95 7.02 20.71
C PRO A 107 15.55 6.52 21.10
N HIS A 108 15.10 6.91 22.29
CA HIS A 108 13.77 6.56 22.80
C HIS A 108 12.64 7.15 21.95
N LYS A 109 12.71 8.45 21.60
CA LYS A 109 11.70 9.11 20.76
C LYS A 109 11.63 8.52 19.36
N VAL A 110 12.78 8.22 18.75
CA VAL A 110 12.87 7.58 17.44
C VAL A 110 12.22 6.20 17.47
N SER A 111 12.56 5.38 18.48
CA SER A 111 11.98 4.05 18.64
C SER A 111 10.48 4.10 18.89
N MET A 112 10.03 5.09 19.67
CA MET A 112 8.60 5.32 19.90
C MET A 112 7.87 5.71 18.62
N ALA A 113 8.49 6.53 17.76
CA ALA A 113 7.93 6.88 16.46
C ALA A 113 7.85 5.66 15.52
N ILE A 114 8.83 4.74 15.56
CA ILE A 114 8.84 3.48 14.81
C ILE A 114 7.69 2.58 15.28
N GLY A 115 7.63 2.30 16.58
CA GLY A 115 6.59 1.43 17.16
C GLY A 115 5.18 1.98 16.92
N PHE A 116 4.99 3.29 17.12
CA PHE A 116 3.72 3.95 16.87
C PHE A 116 3.34 3.94 15.38
N GLY A 117 4.31 4.12 14.48
CA GLY A 117 4.08 4.00 13.04
C GLY A 117 3.58 2.61 12.64
N ILE A 118 4.21 1.55 13.15
CA ILE A 118 3.79 0.17 12.89
C ILE A 118 2.39 -0.11 13.46
N PHE A 119 2.10 0.36 14.68
CA PHE A 119 0.75 0.29 15.26
C PHE A 119 -0.29 0.93 14.32
N MET A 120 -0.05 2.17 13.89
CA MET A 120 -0.94 2.89 12.97
C MET A 120 -1.06 2.21 11.60
N GLY A 121 -0.01 1.54 11.14
CA GLY A 121 -0.03 0.78 9.89
C GLY A 121 -0.93 -0.45 9.91
N ILE A 122 -1.18 -1.02 11.10
CA ILE A 122 -2.03 -2.21 11.29
C ILE A 122 -3.44 -1.81 11.76
N ALA A 123 -3.58 -0.68 12.43
CA ALA A 123 -4.86 -0.18 12.92
C ALA A 123 -5.90 -0.08 11.78
N PRO A 124 -7.18 -0.45 12.04
CA PRO A 124 -8.21 -0.57 11.00
C PRO A 124 -8.78 0.80 10.60
N ILE A 125 -7.91 1.73 10.20
CA ILE A 125 -8.26 3.11 9.81
C ILE A 125 -7.99 3.26 8.30
N TRP A 126 -8.63 2.43 7.49
CA TRP A 126 -8.37 2.35 6.06
C TRP A 126 -8.68 3.66 5.33
N GLY A 127 -7.74 4.07 4.47
CA GLY A 127 -7.83 5.30 3.69
C GLY A 127 -7.41 6.57 4.45
N PHE A 128 -7.63 6.65 5.75
CA PHE A 128 -7.28 7.81 6.59
C PHE A 128 -6.04 7.59 7.48
N GLN A 129 -5.46 6.39 7.44
CA GLN A 129 -4.39 6.01 8.37
C GLN A 129 -3.20 6.98 8.37
N MET A 130 -2.77 7.48 7.20
CA MET A 130 -1.65 8.41 7.11
C MET A 130 -1.99 9.78 7.73
N ILE A 131 -3.21 10.27 7.51
CA ILE A 131 -3.66 11.56 8.06
C ILE A 131 -3.76 11.45 9.58
N VAL A 132 -4.40 10.39 10.09
CA VAL A 132 -4.54 10.14 11.52
C VAL A 132 -3.19 9.90 12.18
N ALA A 133 -2.29 9.11 11.54
CA ALA A 133 -0.94 8.88 12.02
C ALA A 133 -0.12 10.18 12.12
N ALA A 134 -0.18 11.06 11.11
CA ALA A 134 0.50 12.34 11.12
C ALA A 134 -0.07 13.28 12.19
N PHE A 135 -1.38 13.31 12.36
CA PHE A 135 -2.07 14.12 13.37
C PHE A 135 -1.71 13.67 14.80
N LEU A 136 -1.81 12.36 15.08
CA LEU A 136 -1.45 11.80 16.38
C LEU A 136 0.05 11.91 16.67
N ALA A 137 0.90 11.72 15.66
CA ALA A 137 2.34 11.98 15.80
C ALA A 137 2.64 13.43 16.20
N HIS A 138 1.83 14.40 15.71
CA HIS A 138 1.95 15.78 16.13
C HIS A 138 1.57 15.99 17.60
N ILE A 139 0.46 15.40 18.03
CA ILE A 139 -0.02 15.49 19.44
C ILE A 139 1.00 14.85 20.38
N PHE A 140 1.51 13.66 20.05
CA PHE A 140 2.48 12.94 20.85
C PHE A 140 3.92 13.48 20.72
N ARG A 141 4.12 14.55 19.94
CA ARG A 141 5.44 15.16 19.69
C ARG A 141 6.47 14.15 19.16
N LEU A 142 6.00 13.19 18.36
CA LEU A 142 6.85 12.21 17.69
C LEU A 142 7.31 12.74 16.32
N ASN A 143 8.38 12.15 15.80
CA ASN A 143 8.86 12.48 14.46
C ASN A 143 7.86 11.98 13.40
N LYS A 144 7.13 12.91 12.78
CA LYS A 144 6.07 12.64 11.81
C LYS A 144 6.58 11.85 10.61
N ILE A 145 7.80 12.15 10.14
CA ILE A 145 8.38 11.48 8.97
C ILE A 145 8.62 10.01 9.27
N ILE A 146 9.19 9.70 10.44
CA ILE A 146 9.41 8.33 10.89
C ILE A 146 8.07 7.60 11.05
N VAL A 147 7.09 8.20 11.72
CA VAL A 147 5.76 7.61 11.90
C VAL A 147 5.12 7.31 10.56
N LEU A 148 5.14 8.24 9.59
CA LEU A 148 4.54 8.05 8.26
C LEU A 148 5.26 6.95 7.46
N ILE A 149 6.58 6.87 7.53
CA ILE A 149 7.34 5.80 6.86
C ILE A 149 6.91 4.42 7.38
N PHE A 150 6.85 4.27 8.70
CA PHE A 150 6.51 2.98 9.31
C PHE A 150 5.02 2.66 9.32
N SER A 151 4.13 3.65 9.20
CA SER A 151 2.69 3.41 9.03
C SER A 151 2.34 2.85 7.64
N ASN A 152 3.24 2.97 6.66
CA ASN A 152 3.07 2.37 5.33
C ASN A 152 3.45 0.89 5.24
N ILE A 153 3.49 0.15 6.35
CA ILE A 153 3.74 -1.30 6.36
C ILE A 153 2.61 -2.09 5.67
N SER A 154 1.39 -1.53 5.63
CA SER A 154 0.22 -2.11 4.96
C SER A 154 0.31 -2.00 3.44
N LEU A 155 1.37 -2.56 2.87
CA LEU A 155 1.49 -2.71 1.42
C LEU A 155 0.51 -3.79 0.93
N PRO A 156 -0.02 -3.69 -0.32
CA PRO A 156 -1.00 -4.64 -0.84
C PRO A 156 -0.64 -6.13 -0.63
N PRO A 157 0.61 -6.58 -0.79
CA PRO A 157 0.98 -7.98 -0.53
C PRO A 157 0.91 -8.36 0.95
N VAL A 158 1.01 -7.39 1.88
CA VAL A 158 1.04 -7.63 3.33
C VAL A 158 -0.36 -7.59 3.93
N ILE A 159 -1.30 -6.90 3.30
CA ILE A 159 -2.68 -6.74 3.78
C ILE A 159 -3.36 -8.09 4.09
N PRO A 160 -3.31 -9.12 3.23
CA PRO A 160 -3.95 -10.40 3.53
C PRO A 160 -3.43 -11.05 4.82
N PHE A 161 -2.13 -10.94 5.08
CA PHE A 161 -1.50 -11.44 6.31
C PHE A 161 -1.95 -10.63 7.53
N ILE A 162 -2.03 -9.30 7.41
CA ILE A 162 -2.53 -8.43 8.50
C ILE A 162 -3.98 -8.82 8.83
N ILE A 163 -4.83 -8.99 7.84
CA ILE A 163 -6.24 -9.40 8.05
C ILE A 163 -6.30 -10.75 8.73
N TYR A 164 -5.59 -11.75 8.20
CA TYR A 164 -5.57 -13.11 8.75
C TYR A 164 -5.14 -13.12 10.23
N PHE A 165 -3.99 -12.53 10.54
CA PHE A 165 -3.51 -12.49 11.93
C PHE A 165 -4.40 -11.64 12.83
N SER A 166 -5.00 -10.56 12.33
CA SER A 166 -5.97 -9.76 13.09
C SER A 166 -7.19 -10.61 13.48
N TYR A 167 -7.71 -11.42 12.57
CA TYR A 167 -8.80 -12.34 12.89
C TYR A 167 -8.41 -13.37 13.95
N GLN A 168 -7.21 -13.96 13.83
CA GLN A 168 -6.71 -14.94 14.80
C GLN A 168 -6.54 -14.30 16.19
N PHE A 169 -5.93 -13.12 16.27
CA PHE A 169 -5.76 -12.41 17.54
C PHE A 169 -7.10 -11.96 18.14
N GLY A 170 -8.04 -11.51 17.31
CA GLY A 170 -9.39 -11.15 17.74
C GLY A 170 -10.17 -12.34 18.28
N GLY A 171 -10.02 -13.50 17.64
CA GLY A 171 -10.70 -14.74 18.04
C GLY A 171 -10.39 -15.20 19.45
N LEU A 172 -9.25 -14.78 20.04
CA LEU A 172 -8.90 -15.10 21.43
C LEU A 172 -9.88 -14.52 22.47
N PHE A 173 -10.74 -13.57 22.09
CA PHE A 173 -11.69 -12.89 22.96
C PHE A 173 -13.15 -13.32 22.75
N PHE A 174 -13.38 -14.30 21.87
CA PHE A 174 -14.70 -14.79 21.54
C PHE A 174 -14.80 -16.29 21.80
N ASP A 175 -15.87 -16.73 22.44
CA ASP A 175 -16.11 -18.16 22.70
C ASP A 175 -16.33 -18.94 21.39
N ASN A 176 -16.91 -18.30 20.39
CA ASN A 176 -17.11 -18.85 19.04
C ASN A 176 -16.48 -17.89 18.00
N PRO A 177 -15.14 -17.95 17.83
CA PRO A 177 -14.48 -17.09 16.88
C PRO A 177 -14.94 -17.42 15.45
N GLN A 178 -15.24 -16.38 14.68
CA GLN A 178 -15.55 -16.54 13.26
C GLN A 178 -14.24 -16.85 12.52
N GLU A 179 -14.25 -17.91 11.71
CA GLU A 179 -13.14 -18.19 10.81
C GLU A 179 -13.33 -17.40 9.51
N PHE A 180 -12.26 -16.80 9.00
CA PHE A 180 -12.28 -16.14 7.71
C PHE A 180 -12.05 -17.19 6.63
N ASP A 181 -13.14 -17.92 6.28
CA ASP A 181 -13.12 -18.93 5.23
C ASP A 181 -14.08 -18.56 4.08
N ILE A 182 -13.78 -19.12 2.91
CA ILE A 182 -14.61 -18.97 1.71
C ILE A 182 -16.03 -19.50 1.97
N ASP A 183 -16.15 -20.57 2.74
CA ASP A 183 -17.43 -21.18 3.11
C ASP A 183 -18.32 -20.23 3.92
N THR A 184 -17.74 -19.41 4.79
CA THR A 184 -18.46 -18.36 5.52
C THR A 184 -19.07 -17.32 4.58
N ILE A 185 -18.37 -16.97 3.50
CA ILE A 185 -18.90 -16.04 2.49
C ILE A 185 -20.07 -16.64 1.74
N TYR A 186 -20.00 -17.93 1.39
CA TYR A 186 -21.12 -18.63 0.75
C TYR A 186 -22.33 -18.75 1.67
N TYR A 187 -22.11 -19.05 2.94
CA TYR A 187 -23.15 -19.13 3.96
C TYR A 187 -23.87 -17.79 4.15
N LEU A 188 -23.13 -16.70 4.31
CA LEU A 188 -23.68 -15.34 4.42
C LEU A 188 -24.50 -14.96 3.16
N LYS A 189 -24.01 -15.32 1.98
CA LYS A 189 -24.75 -15.10 0.73
C LYS A 189 -26.07 -15.84 0.72
N GLN A 190 -26.11 -17.10 1.20
CA GLN A 190 -27.31 -17.92 1.25
C GLN A 190 -28.31 -17.35 2.24
N GLN A 191 -27.90 -16.94 3.44
CA GLN A 191 -28.76 -16.26 4.42
C GLN A 191 -29.43 -15.00 3.86
N ILE A 192 -28.68 -14.20 3.08
CA ILE A 192 -29.25 -13.00 2.42
C ILE A 192 -30.34 -13.39 1.42
N VAL A 193 -30.13 -14.46 0.65
CA VAL A 193 -31.10 -14.96 -0.33
C VAL A 193 -32.36 -15.53 0.37
N ASP A 194 -32.19 -16.18 1.52
CA ASP A 194 -33.27 -16.77 2.33
C ASP A 194 -34.02 -15.73 3.17
N GLY A 195 -33.63 -14.44 3.09
CA GLY A 195 -34.31 -13.33 3.78
C GLY A 195 -33.94 -13.17 5.26
N GLU A 196 -32.92 -13.88 5.75
CA GLU A 196 -32.43 -13.78 7.13
C GLU A 196 -31.47 -12.59 7.34
N PHE A 197 -31.86 -11.44 6.85
CA PHE A 197 -31.02 -10.25 6.83
C PHE A 197 -30.53 -9.80 8.23
N TYR A 198 -31.36 -9.96 9.26
CA TYR A 198 -31.00 -9.60 10.62
C TYR A 198 -29.89 -10.49 11.19
N ASN A 199 -29.95 -11.81 10.98
CA ASN A 199 -28.92 -12.75 11.43
C ASN A 199 -27.61 -12.52 10.68
N THR A 200 -27.68 -12.32 9.37
CA THR A 200 -26.51 -11.96 8.54
C THR A 200 -25.83 -10.68 9.03
N LEU A 201 -26.62 -9.63 9.33
CA LEU A 201 -26.08 -8.36 9.83
C LEU A 201 -25.40 -8.50 11.20
N LYS A 202 -25.97 -9.36 12.07
CA LYS A 202 -25.43 -9.65 13.39
C LYS A 202 -24.09 -10.41 13.29
N GLU A 203 -24.02 -11.45 12.48
CA GLU A 203 -22.79 -12.22 12.25
C GLU A 203 -21.70 -11.39 11.60
N PHE A 204 -22.07 -10.58 10.59
CA PHE A 204 -21.15 -9.63 9.99
C PHE A 204 -20.61 -8.58 10.99
N GLY A 205 -21.49 -8.11 11.89
CA GLY A 205 -21.10 -7.22 12.98
C GLY A 205 -20.09 -7.85 13.93
N TYR A 206 -20.29 -9.11 14.32
CA TYR A 206 -19.32 -9.86 15.16
C TYR A 206 -17.99 -10.02 14.45
N SER A 207 -17.99 -10.36 13.16
CA SER A 207 -16.76 -10.49 12.37
C SER A 207 -15.98 -9.18 12.30
N ILE A 208 -16.66 -8.03 12.12
CA ILE A 208 -16.03 -6.72 12.13
C ILE A 208 -15.43 -6.40 13.49
N ILE A 209 -16.16 -6.63 14.59
CA ILE A 209 -15.67 -6.36 15.93
C ILE A 209 -14.46 -7.24 16.25
N GLN A 210 -14.53 -8.54 15.91
CA GLN A 210 -13.40 -9.46 16.06
C GLN A 210 -12.16 -8.95 15.31
N TYR A 211 -12.32 -8.52 14.06
CA TYR A 211 -11.25 -7.94 13.26
C TYR A 211 -10.68 -6.66 13.87
N ILE A 212 -11.53 -5.72 14.31
CA ILE A 212 -11.11 -4.45 14.91
C ILE A 212 -10.31 -4.70 16.18
N LEU A 213 -10.83 -5.52 17.10
CA LEU A 213 -10.12 -5.86 18.34
C LEU A 213 -8.79 -6.55 18.05
N GLY A 214 -8.80 -7.52 17.17
CA GLY A 214 -7.60 -8.24 16.79
C GLY A 214 -6.54 -7.39 16.11
N SER A 215 -6.95 -6.48 15.24
CA SER A 215 -6.00 -5.56 14.56
C SER A 215 -5.39 -4.55 15.53
N LEU A 216 -6.15 -4.06 16.50
CA LEU A 216 -5.60 -3.19 17.56
C LEU A 216 -4.61 -3.94 18.44
N LEU A 217 -4.90 -5.16 18.82
CA LEU A 217 -4.00 -6.01 19.63
C LEU A 217 -2.75 -6.42 18.86
N LEU A 218 -2.90 -6.85 17.62
CA LEU A 218 -1.78 -7.18 16.74
C LEU A 218 -0.90 -5.96 16.51
N GLY A 219 -1.52 -4.81 16.22
CA GLY A 219 -0.81 -3.54 16.03
C GLY A 219 -0.06 -3.11 17.28
N LEU A 220 -0.69 -3.22 18.47
CA LEU A 220 -0.07 -2.89 19.73
C LEU A 220 1.11 -3.81 20.04
N SER A 221 0.94 -5.12 19.89
CA SER A 221 2.00 -6.11 20.17
C SER A 221 3.19 -5.94 19.23
N LEU A 222 2.97 -5.78 17.92
CA LEU A 222 4.03 -5.53 16.95
C LEU A 222 4.65 -4.13 17.11
N GLY A 223 3.86 -3.14 17.48
CA GLY A 223 4.34 -1.79 17.79
C GLY A 223 5.30 -1.79 18.99
N ILE A 224 4.93 -2.45 20.10
CA ILE A 224 5.79 -2.59 21.29
C ILE A 224 7.06 -3.40 20.96
N LEU A 225 6.92 -4.51 20.24
CA LEU A 225 8.07 -5.33 19.85
C LEU A 225 9.05 -4.52 18.98
N SER A 226 8.54 -3.79 18.02
CA SER A 226 9.36 -2.94 17.15
C SER A 226 10.01 -1.77 17.89
N PHE A 227 9.31 -1.19 18.86
CA PHE A 227 9.88 -0.20 19.77
C PHE A 227 11.08 -0.79 20.53
N LEU A 228 10.93 -1.95 21.18
CA LEU A 228 11.97 -2.58 21.96
C LEU A 228 13.20 -2.96 21.12
N ILE A 229 12.97 -3.55 19.94
CA ILE A 229 14.03 -3.93 19.00
C ILE A 229 14.78 -2.68 18.53
N SER A 230 14.07 -1.66 18.04
CA SER A 230 14.70 -0.44 17.53
C SER A 230 15.44 0.34 18.61
N TRP A 231 14.89 0.39 19.82
CA TRP A 231 15.54 1.04 20.98
C TRP A 231 16.86 0.35 21.33
N SER A 232 16.85 -0.99 21.44
CA SER A 232 18.06 -1.77 21.69
C SER A 232 19.12 -1.57 20.61
N LEU A 233 18.72 -1.64 19.33
CA LEU A 233 19.64 -1.45 18.20
C LEU A 233 20.24 -0.05 18.15
N ILE A 234 19.44 1.00 18.35
CA ILE A 234 19.94 2.39 18.31
C ILE A 234 20.86 2.64 19.51
N LYS A 235 20.54 2.12 20.70
CA LYS A 235 21.39 2.26 21.89
C LYS A 235 22.76 1.60 21.71
N VAL A 236 22.81 0.39 21.16
CA VAL A 236 24.06 -0.32 20.88
C VAL A 236 24.91 0.44 19.85
N THR A 237 24.28 0.91 18.79
CA THR A 237 25.00 1.66 17.72
C THR A 237 25.48 3.04 18.17
N SER A 238 24.84 3.69 19.11
CA SER A 238 25.34 4.95 19.69
C SER A 238 26.52 4.70 20.63
N ALA A 239 26.46 3.67 21.46
CA ALA A 239 27.56 3.31 22.37
C ALA A 239 28.85 2.89 21.63
N LEU A 240 28.73 2.23 20.46
CA LEU A 240 29.88 1.85 19.62
C LEU A 240 30.54 3.04 18.88
N LYS A 241 29.93 4.23 18.89
CA LYS A 241 30.49 5.44 18.27
C LYS A 241 31.23 6.34 19.27
N GLU A 242 30.97 6.18 20.56
CA GLU A 242 31.62 6.93 21.63
C GLU A 242 32.95 6.29 22.07
N ASN A 243 33.23 5.05 21.64
CA ASN A 243 34.50 4.36 21.77
C ASN A 243 35.30 4.40 20.44
#